data_5ed4ec2d0cfbc2dfdfb900833f1fe2f5
#
_entry.id   5ed4ec2d0cfbc2dfdfb900833f1fe2f5
#
_cell.length_a   1.000
_cell.length_b   1.000
_cell.length_c   1.000
_cell.angle_alpha   90.00
_cell.angle_beta   90.00
_cell.angle_gamma   90.00
#
_symmetry.space_group_name_H-M   'P 1'
#
loop_
_entity.id
_entity.type
_entity.pdbx_description
1 polymer ?
#
loop_
_entity_poly.entity_id
_entity_poly.type
_entity_poly.pdbx_seq_one_letter_code
_entity_poly.pdbx_strand_id
1 'polypeptide(L)'
;MGQTLDESRPLGKYLFVGYAKGRAKRRDILDQATALFGEAGYRGTSLREIAARCGISHPGLLHHFPTKESLLLAVLAHRDEVDQERVTAGHPSGAAALRRLVGIVALNATRRGIVELFTVLSAEATAADHPAHEYFVDRYSRIVRELEVAYAEAREAGDLRPGIEPARAARDLVALMDGLQIQWLLGDPALDMAAAVEEHLKSQLLS
;
A
#
# COMPACT_ATOMS: atom_id res chain seq x y z
N MET A 1 -28.53 -12.28 57.38
CA MET A 1 -27.38 -12.86 56.63
C MET A 1 -27.36 -12.18 55.28
N GLY A 2 -26.58 -11.10 55.20
CA GLY A 2 -26.40 -10.33 53.97
C GLY A 2 -25.23 -10.85 53.20
N GLN A 3 -25.41 -11.16 51.93
CA GLN A 3 -24.31 -11.39 51.00
C GLN A 3 -23.87 -10.05 50.43
N THR A 4 -22.68 -9.62 50.79
CA THR A 4 -21.98 -8.48 50.21
C THR A 4 -21.47 -8.90 48.83
N LEU A 5 -21.95 -8.21 47.79
CA LEU A 5 -21.41 -8.30 46.45
C LEU A 5 -20.01 -7.65 46.41
N ASP A 6 -19.03 -8.42 46.01
CA ASP A 6 -17.65 -7.96 45.79
C ASP A 6 -17.59 -7.09 44.52
N GLU A 7 -17.49 -5.77 44.67
CA GLU A 7 -17.46 -4.74 43.61
C GLU A 7 -16.05 -4.48 43.07
N SER A 8 -15.07 -5.35 43.27
CA SER A 8 -13.69 -5.08 42.87
C SER A 8 -13.21 -5.86 41.61
N ARG A 9 -14.03 -5.92 40.56
CA ARG A 9 -13.54 -6.41 39.26
C ARG A 9 -13.37 -5.24 38.30
N PRO A 10 -12.14 -4.95 37.83
CA PRO A 10 -11.89 -3.85 36.87
C PRO A 10 -12.45 -4.20 35.51
N LEU A 11 -13.62 -3.74 35.17
CA LEU A 11 -14.28 -3.84 33.86
C LEU A 11 -13.41 -3.30 32.69
N GLY A 12 -12.50 -2.37 32.97
CA GLY A 12 -11.63 -1.74 31.99
C GLY A 12 -10.63 -2.70 31.31
N LYS A 13 -10.15 -3.72 32.02
CA LYS A 13 -9.12 -4.65 31.49
C LYS A 13 -9.66 -5.57 30.39
N TYR A 14 -10.92 -5.99 30.50
CA TYR A 14 -11.54 -6.88 29.51
C TYR A 14 -11.98 -6.15 28.24
N LEU A 15 -12.38 -4.88 28.33
CA LEU A 15 -12.70 -4.04 27.17
C LEU A 15 -11.44 -3.75 26.33
N PHE A 16 -10.31 -3.44 26.96
CA PHE A 16 -9.04 -3.20 26.26
C PHE A 16 -8.49 -4.46 25.57
N VAL A 17 -8.61 -5.62 26.21
CA VAL A 17 -8.16 -6.91 25.64
C VAL A 17 -9.04 -7.34 24.45
N GLY A 18 -10.36 -7.13 24.53
CA GLY A 18 -11.30 -7.42 23.44
C GLY A 18 -11.04 -6.54 22.22
N TYR A 19 -10.79 -5.25 22.43
CA TYR A 19 -10.51 -4.29 21.36
C TYR A 19 -9.14 -4.55 20.69
N ALA A 20 -8.12 -4.92 21.47
CA ALA A 20 -6.81 -5.29 20.94
C ALA A 20 -6.86 -6.59 20.11
N LYS A 21 -7.60 -7.60 20.60
CA LYS A 21 -7.82 -8.86 19.84
C LYS A 21 -8.60 -8.62 18.54
N GLY A 22 -9.61 -7.76 18.56
CA GLY A 22 -10.39 -7.41 17.36
C GLY A 22 -9.51 -6.73 16.29
N ARG A 23 -8.65 -5.80 16.70
CA ARG A 23 -7.69 -5.13 15.79
C ARG A 23 -6.65 -6.09 15.23
N ALA A 24 -6.09 -6.98 16.08
CA ALA A 24 -5.12 -7.98 15.64
C ALA A 24 -5.76 -8.94 14.62
N LYS A 25 -7.01 -9.38 14.87
CA LYS A 25 -7.73 -10.25 13.93
C LYS A 25 -8.06 -9.54 12.63
N ARG A 26 -8.46 -8.27 12.69
CA ARG A 26 -8.70 -7.47 11.49
C ARG A 26 -7.44 -7.35 10.63
N ARG A 27 -6.27 -7.14 11.23
CA ARG A 27 -4.98 -7.10 10.53
C ARG A 27 -4.65 -8.45 9.90
N ASP A 28 -4.78 -9.56 10.64
CA ASP A 28 -4.60 -10.93 10.13
C ASP A 28 -5.48 -11.20 8.89
N ILE A 29 -6.74 -10.76 8.91
CA ILE A 29 -7.64 -10.88 7.75
C ILE A 29 -7.11 -10.09 6.55
N LEU A 30 -6.62 -8.86 6.76
CA LEU A 30 -6.06 -8.03 5.69
C LEU A 30 -4.82 -8.68 5.08
N ASP A 31 -3.91 -9.22 5.90
CA ASP A 31 -2.70 -9.88 5.44
C ASP A 31 -3.02 -11.15 4.61
N GLN A 32 -3.96 -11.99 5.08
CA GLN A 32 -4.39 -13.18 4.36
C GLN A 32 -5.16 -12.83 3.07
N ALA A 33 -6.00 -11.81 3.10
CA ALA A 33 -6.70 -11.33 1.91
C ALA A 33 -5.74 -10.76 0.87
N THR A 34 -4.72 -10.02 1.30
CA THR A 34 -3.66 -9.50 0.43
C THR A 34 -2.95 -10.63 -0.30
N ALA A 35 -2.56 -11.69 0.44
CA ALA A 35 -1.90 -12.85 -0.15
C ALA A 35 -2.81 -13.55 -1.18
N LEU A 36 -4.07 -13.83 -0.82
CA LEU A 36 -5.01 -14.52 -1.70
C LEU A 36 -5.39 -13.69 -2.94
N PHE A 37 -5.58 -12.37 -2.79
CA PHE A 37 -5.83 -11.50 -3.93
C PHE A 37 -4.61 -11.42 -4.86
N GLY A 38 -3.39 -11.49 -4.33
CA GLY A 38 -2.18 -11.59 -5.13
C GLY A 38 -2.02 -12.93 -5.84
N GLU A 39 -2.38 -14.05 -5.18
CA GLU A 39 -2.24 -15.41 -5.72
C GLU A 39 -3.29 -15.73 -6.82
N ALA A 40 -4.55 -15.35 -6.61
CA ALA A 40 -5.70 -15.76 -7.44
C ALA A 40 -6.43 -14.59 -8.12
N GLY A 41 -5.97 -13.36 -7.91
CA GLY A 41 -6.63 -12.14 -8.35
C GLY A 41 -7.88 -11.79 -7.55
N TYR A 42 -8.36 -10.55 -7.71
CA TYR A 42 -9.58 -10.12 -7.02
C TYR A 42 -10.78 -10.99 -7.39
N ARG A 43 -11.01 -11.23 -8.70
CA ARG A 43 -12.17 -12.00 -9.17
C ARG A 43 -12.12 -13.46 -8.75
N GLY A 44 -10.92 -14.07 -8.75
CA GLY A 44 -10.72 -15.49 -8.44
C GLY A 44 -10.85 -15.85 -6.96
N THR A 45 -10.73 -14.89 -6.05
CA THR A 45 -10.78 -15.10 -4.59
C THR A 45 -12.18 -14.96 -4.03
N SER A 46 -12.60 -15.82 -3.08
CA SER A 46 -13.88 -15.74 -2.39
C SER A 46 -13.73 -15.36 -0.91
N LEU A 47 -14.75 -14.69 -0.32
CA LEU A 47 -14.77 -14.41 1.12
C LEU A 47 -14.76 -15.67 1.98
N ARG A 48 -15.31 -16.80 1.49
CA ARG A 48 -15.29 -18.08 2.20
C ARG A 48 -13.87 -18.65 2.29
N GLU A 49 -13.11 -18.53 1.22
CA GLU A 49 -11.71 -18.96 1.16
C GLU A 49 -10.83 -18.13 2.09
N ILE A 50 -11.01 -16.80 2.08
CA ILE A 50 -10.31 -15.90 3.01
C ILE A 50 -10.66 -16.25 4.47
N ALA A 51 -11.94 -16.47 4.79
CA ALA A 51 -12.36 -16.87 6.13
C ALA A 51 -11.70 -18.19 6.57
N ALA A 52 -11.67 -19.19 5.69
CA ALA A 52 -11.02 -20.47 5.94
C ALA A 52 -9.52 -20.30 6.22
N ARG A 53 -8.82 -19.49 5.42
CA ARG A 53 -7.37 -19.22 5.61
C ARG A 53 -7.09 -18.48 6.91
N CYS A 54 -8.01 -17.62 7.36
CA CYS A 54 -7.93 -16.92 8.64
C CYS A 54 -8.37 -17.78 9.85
N GLY A 55 -8.85 -19.01 9.64
CA GLY A 55 -9.36 -19.86 10.71
C GLY A 55 -10.63 -19.33 11.39
N ILE A 56 -11.49 -18.61 10.64
CA ILE A 56 -12.75 -18.06 11.14
C ILE A 56 -13.93 -18.51 10.27
N SER A 57 -15.15 -18.41 10.83
CA SER A 57 -16.35 -18.66 10.05
C SER A 57 -16.61 -17.54 9.02
N HIS A 58 -17.29 -17.85 7.92
CA HIS A 58 -17.71 -16.85 6.94
C HIS A 58 -18.55 -15.71 7.57
N PRO A 59 -19.54 -15.96 8.45
CA PRO A 59 -20.20 -14.90 9.20
C PRO A 59 -19.25 -14.07 10.07
N GLY A 60 -18.22 -14.70 10.66
CA GLY A 60 -17.18 -14.00 11.41
C GLY A 60 -16.38 -13.03 10.55
N LEU A 61 -16.04 -13.41 9.31
CA LEU A 61 -15.41 -12.51 8.34
C LEU A 61 -16.33 -11.34 7.98
N LEU A 62 -17.61 -11.62 7.68
CA LEU A 62 -18.59 -10.58 7.32
C LEU A 62 -18.84 -9.56 8.44
N HIS A 63 -18.62 -9.94 9.70
CA HIS A 63 -18.64 -8.99 10.83
C HIS A 63 -17.51 -7.95 10.72
N HIS A 64 -16.34 -8.32 10.20
CA HIS A 64 -15.22 -7.40 10.00
C HIS A 64 -15.30 -6.65 8.65
N PHE A 65 -15.75 -7.34 7.61
CA PHE A 65 -15.84 -6.83 6.24
C PHE A 65 -17.12 -7.33 5.58
N PRO A 66 -18.18 -6.51 5.54
CA PRO A 66 -19.51 -6.92 5.08
C PRO A 66 -19.55 -7.39 3.62
N THR A 67 -18.65 -6.86 2.78
CA THR A 67 -18.58 -7.21 1.35
C THR A 67 -17.15 -7.48 0.91
N LYS A 68 -16.99 -8.11 -0.24
CA LYS A 68 -15.67 -8.34 -0.85
C LYS A 68 -15.02 -7.02 -1.28
N GLU A 69 -15.82 -6.06 -1.72
CA GLU A 69 -15.39 -4.70 -2.08
C GLU A 69 -14.85 -3.95 -0.86
N SER A 70 -15.57 -4.02 0.29
CA SER A 70 -15.11 -3.39 1.53
C SER A 70 -13.80 -3.99 2.04
N LEU A 71 -13.61 -5.29 1.86
CA LEU A 71 -12.35 -5.96 2.17
C LEU A 71 -11.23 -5.53 1.21
N LEU A 72 -11.51 -5.47 -0.10
CA LEU A 72 -10.55 -5.00 -1.10
C LEU A 72 -10.05 -3.60 -0.77
N LEU A 73 -10.96 -2.64 -0.58
CA LEU A 73 -10.59 -1.25 -0.26
C LEU A 73 -9.77 -1.16 1.03
N ALA A 74 -10.10 -1.98 2.03
CA ALA A 74 -9.33 -2.05 3.27
C ALA A 74 -7.93 -2.66 3.08
N VAL A 75 -7.76 -3.65 2.21
CA VAL A 75 -6.45 -4.22 1.83
C VAL A 75 -5.59 -3.16 1.15
N LEU A 76 -6.15 -2.42 0.19
CA LEU A 76 -5.45 -1.37 -0.54
C LEU A 76 -5.00 -0.24 0.40
N ALA A 77 -5.91 0.23 1.27
CA ALA A 77 -5.62 1.27 2.26
C ALA A 77 -4.55 0.83 3.26
N HIS A 78 -4.65 -0.39 3.80
CA HIS A 78 -3.66 -0.93 4.74
C HIS A 78 -2.26 -1.01 4.12
N ARG A 79 -2.17 -1.41 2.87
CA ARG A 79 -0.92 -1.42 2.12
C ARG A 79 -0.32 -0.02 1.97
N ASP A 80 -1.15 0.96 1.59
CA ASP A 80 -0.69 2.35 1.47
C ASP A 80 -0.19 2.92 2.80
N GLU A 81 -0.88 2.65 3.91
CA GLU A 81 -0.44 3.04 5.25
C GLU A 81 0.96 2.49 5.58
N VAL A 82 1.18 1.18 5.33
CA VAL A 82 2.47 0.54 5.59
C VAL A 82 3.60 1.11 4.72
N ASP A 83 3.32 1.40 3.46
CA ASP A 83 4.32 2.00 2.57
C ASP A 83 4.56 3.48 2.92
N GLN A 84 3.50 4.23 3.26
CA GLN A 84 3.62 5.63 3.67
C GLN A 84 4.47 5.79 4.94
N GLU A 85 4.26 4.96 5.96
CA GLU A 85 5.09 4.95 7.17
C GLU A 85 6.58 4.78 6.84
N ARG A 86 6.91 3.98 5.82
CA ARG A 86 8.29 3.77 5.37
C ARG A 86 8.85 4.94 4.59
N VAL A 87 8.04 5.55 3.71
CA VAL A 87 8.43 6.73 2.94
C VAL A 87 8.74 7.89 3.87
N THR A 88 7.88 8.12 4.86
CA THR A 88 7.95 9.29 5.73
C THR A 88 8.83 9.09 6.97
N ALA A 89 9.28 7.87 7.29
CA ALA A 89 10.12 7.60 8.44
C ALA A 89 11.40 8.47 8.42
N GLY A 90 11.65 9.24 9.48
CA GLY A 90 12.76 10.18 9.57
C GLY A 90 12.57 11.48 8.79
N HIS A 91 11.34 11.74 8.29
CA HIS A 91 10.95 12.99 7.60
C HIS A 91 11.90 13.43 6.48
N PRO A 92 12.24 12.55 5.52
CA PRO A 92 13.08 12.96 4.40
C PRO A 92 12.35 13.97 3.54
N SER A 93 13.08 14.94 2.99
CA SER A 93 12.58 15.97 2.07
C SER A 93 13.45 16.03 0.81
N GLY A 94 12.97 16.66 -0.23
CA GLY A 94 13.72 16.92 -1.44
C GLY A 94 14.36 15.66 -2.05
N ALA A 95 15.62 15.75 -2.44
CA ALA A 95 16.37 14.65 -3.04
C ALA A 95 16.44 13.39 -2.16
N ALA A 96 16.47 13.53 -0.82
CA ALA A 96 16.49 12.41 0.10
C ALA A 96 15.17 11.64 0.06
N ALA A 97 14.02 12.32 -0.03
CA ALA A 97 12.72 11.69 -0.20
C ALA A 97 12.63 10.90 -1.51
N LEU A 98 13.10 11.49 -2.62
CA LEU A 98 13.13 10.83 -3.92
C LEU A 98 14.02 9.57 -3.90
N ARG A 99 15.23 9.65 -3.35
CA ARG A 99 16.14 8.49 -3.25
C ARG A 99 15.56 7.36 -2.40
N ARG A 100 14.71 7.66 -1.42
CA ARG A 100 14.08 6.65 -0.56
C ARG A 100 13.12 5.73 -1.32
N LEU A 101 12.55 6.19 -2.43
CA LEU A 101 11.69 5.37 -3.30
C LEU A 101 12.40 4.14 -3.84
N VAL A 102 13.71 4.21 -4.09
CA VAL A 102 14.51 3.05 -4.54
C VAL A 102 14.37 1.89 -3.56
N GLY A 103 14.42 2.16 -2.26
CA GLY A 103 14.24 1.13 -1.23
C GLY A 103 12.82 0.54 -1.22
N ILE A 104 11.81 1.33 -1.55
CA ILE A 104 10.42 0.84 -1.67
C ILE A 104 10.27 -0.05 -2.88
N VAL A 105 10.85 0.35 -4.01
CA VAL A 105 10.85 -0.46 -5.24
C VAL A 105 11.60 -1.78 -5.02
N ALA A 106 12.75 -1.76 -4.34
CA ALA A 106 13.49 -2.97 -3.97
C ALA A 106 12.65 -3.91 -3.08
N LEU A 107 11.93 -3.35 -2.11
CA LEU A 107 11.02 -4.13 -1.27
C LEU A 107 9.85 -4.72 -2.09
N ASN A 108 9.31 -3.98 -3.04
CA ASN A 108 8.25 -4.46 -3.93
C ASN A 108 8.72 -5.65 -4.76
N ALA A 109 9.97 -5.67 -5.21
CA ALA A 109 10.56 -6.81 -5.91
C ALA A 109 10.55 -8.13 -5.08
N THR A 110 10.45 -8.05 -3.76
CA THR A 110 10.31 -9.24 -2.88
C THR A 110 8.85 -9.65 -2.64
N ARG A 111 7.86 -8.91 -3.18
CA ARG A 111 6.43 -9.05 -2.89
C ARG A 111 5.60 -9.15 -4.16
N ARG A 112 5.93 -10.12 -5.02
CA ARG A 112 5.32 -10.26 -6.34
C ARG A 112 3.78 -10.17 -6.33
N GLY A 113 3.12 -10.93 -5.44
CA GLY A 113 1.64 -10.94 -5.37
C GLY A 113 1.01 -9.57 -5.06
N ILE A 114 1.71 -8.72 -4.28
CA ILE A 114 1.24 -7.35 -4.00
C ILE A 114 1.39 -6.46 -5.24
N VAL A 115 2.54 -6.54 -5.93
CA VAL A 115 2.78 -5.77 -7.15
C VAL A 115 1.75 -6.17 -8.21
N GLU A 116 1.53 -7.48 -8.39
CA GLU A 116 0.53 -8.01 -9.31
C GLU A 116 -0.88 -7.50 -9.01
N LEU A 117 -1.30 -7.57 -7.74
CA LEU A 117 -2.59 -7.06 -7.30
C LEU A 117 -2.78 -5.59 -7.68
N PHE A 118 -1.82 -4.73 -7.33
CA PHE A 118 -1.93 -3.30 -7.62
C PHE A 118 -1.89 -2.99 -9.12
N THR A 119 -1.01 -3.66 -9.87
CA THR A 119 -0.89 -3.49 -11.33
C THR A 119 -2.21 -3.88 -12.03
N VAL A 120 -2.77 -5.05 -11.71
CA VAL A 120 -4.02 -5.52 -12.32
C VAL A 120 -5.18 -4.62 -11.92
N LEU A 121 -5.32 -4.32 -10.62
CA LEU A 121 -6.43 -3.50 -10.13
C LEU A 121 -6.37 -2.06 -10.62
N SER A 122 -5.19 -1.44 -10.76
CA SER A 122 -5.09 -0.08 -11.31
C SER A 122 -5.59 -0.03 -12.75
N ALA A 123 -5.32 -1.06 -13.55
CA ALA A 123 -5.83 -1.17 -14.92
C ALA A 123 -7.35 -1.44 -14.95
N GLU A 124 -7.87 -2.36 -14.11
CA GLU A 124 -9.32 -2.63 -14.00
C GLU A 124 -10.08 -1.39 -13.51
N ALA A 125 -9.51 -0.63 -12.57
CA ALA A 125 -10.11 0.56 -11.97
C ALA A 125 -10.14 1.78 -12.90
N THR A 126 -9.63 1.70 -14.13
CA THR A 126 -9.88 2.72 -15.16
C THR A 126 -11.35 2.79 -15.58
N ALA A 127 -12.12 1.70 -15.38
CA ALA A 127 -13.56 1.69 -15.51
C ALA A 127 -14.22 2.43 -14.33
N ALA A 128 -15.04 3.46 -14.63
CA ALA A 128 -15.63 4.33 -13.61
C ALA A 128 -16.60 3.62 -12.65
N ASP A 129 -17.16 2.48 -13.05
CA ASP A 129 -18.04 1.63 -12.23
C ASP A 129 -17.29 0.59 -11.39
N HIS A 130 -15.96 0.54 -11.49
CA HIS A 130 -15.17 -0.40 -10.70
C HIS A 130 -15.10 0.04 -9.22
N PRO A 131 -15.28 -0.86 -8.24
CA PRO A 131 -15.29 -0.52 -6.81
C PRO A 131 -14.04 0.23 -6.28
N ALA A 132 -12.90 0.02 -6.93
CA ALA A 132 -11.65 0.70 -6.56
C ALA A 132 -11.34 1.94 -7.42
N HIS A 133 -12.25 2.41 -8.28
CA HIS A 133 -12.00 3.55 -9.17
C HIS A 133 -11.57 4.80 -8.38
N GLU A 134 -12.41 5.26 -7.47
CA GLU A 134 -12.15 6.45 -6.65
C GLU A 134 -10.87 6.31 -5.81
N TYR A 135 -10.62 5.11 -5.27
CA TYR A 135 -9.39 4.84 -4.52
C TYR A 135 -8.14 5.10 -5.40
N PHE A 136 -8.10 4.59 -6.64
CA PHE A 136 -6.95 4.79 -7.52
C PHE A 136 -6.83 6.22 -8.04
N VAL A 137 -7.94 6.91 -8.31
CA VAL A 137 -7.95 8.35 -8.65
C VAL A 137 -7.29 9.16 -7.53
N ASP A 138 -7.72 8.95 -6.29
CA ASP A 138 -7.16 9.65 -5.12
C ASP A 138 -5.70 9.28 -4.86
N ARG A 139 -5.37 8.00 -4.98
CA ARG A 139 -4.02 7.47 -4.79
C ARG A 139 -3.02 8.09 -5.77
N TYR A 140 -3.30 8.04 -7.07
CA TYR A 140 -2.43 8.63 -8.08
C TYR A 140 -2.30 10.14 -7.92
N SER A 141 -3.39 10.84 -7.63
CA SER A 141 -3.37 12.28 -7.36
C SER A 141 -2.52 12.65 -6.15
N ARG A 142 -2.57 11.84 -5.10
CA ARG A 142 -1.77 12.03 -3.88
C ARG A 142 -0.29 11.77 -4.15
N ILE A 143 0.06 10.63 -4.73
CA ILE A 143 1.46 10.25 -5.01
C ILE A 143 2.13 11.26 -5.92
N VAL A 144 1.47 11.68 -7.02
CA VAL A 144 2.03 12.69 -7.92
C VAL A 144 2.29 14.00 -7.19
N ARG A 145 1.37 14.48 -6.34
CA ARG A 145 1.57 15.71 -5.56
C ARG A 145 2.73 15.59 -4.55
N GLU A 146 2.83 14.47 -3.84
CA GLU A 146 3.92 14.24 -2.88
C GLU A 146 5.28 14.25 -3.59
N LEU A 147 5.39 13.62 -4.75
CA LEU A 147 6.61 13.64 -5.56
C LEU A 147 6.91 15.02 -6.14
N GLU A 148 5.89 15.76 -6.60
CA GLU A 148 6.05 17.12 -7.08
C GLU A 148 6.64 18.04 -5.98
N VAL A 149 6.14 17.91 -4.75
CA VAL A 149 6.70 18.62 -3.59
C VAL A 149 8.15 18.24 -3.37
N ALA A 150 8.49 16.96 -3.36
CA ALA A 150 9.88 16.49 -3.19
C ALA A 150 10.81 17.00 -4.30
N TYR A 151 10.37 17.03 -5.55
CA TYR A 151 11.15 17.61 -6.65
C TYR A 151 11.28 19.13 -6.52
N ALA A 152 10.25 19.84 -6.08
CA ALA A 152 10.31 21.28 -5.85
C ALA A 152 11.31 21.63 -4.73
N GLU A 153 11.26 20.90 -3.61
CA GLU A 153 12.23 21.04 -2.51
C GLU A 153 13.67 20.73 -2.96
N ALA A 154 13.87 19.68 -3.77
CA ALA A 154 15.19 19.38 -4.34
C ALA A 154 15.70 20.50 -5.26
N ARG A 155 14.80 21.16 -6.02
CA ARG A 155 15.14 22.32 -6.85
C ARG A 155 15.54 23.51 -5.99
N GLU A 156 14.80 23.80 -4.94
CA GLU A 156 15.11 24.91 -4.00
C GLU A 156 16.43 24.68 -3.26
N ALA A 157 16.75 23.44 -2.93
CA ALA A 157 18.02 23.05 -2.32
C ALA A 157 19.22 23.09 -3.31
N GLY A 158 18.96 23.20 -4.62
CA GLY A 158 20.00 23.13 -5.64
C GLY A 158 20.45 21.72 -5.99
N ASP A 159 19.70 20.70 -5.58
CA ASP A 159 19.99 19.28 -5.81
C ASP A 159 19.41 18.75 -7.14
N LEU A 160 18.58 19.55 -7.82
CA LEU A 160 17.94 19.17 -9.08
C LEU A 160 18.70 19.74 -10.29
N ARG A 161 18.90 18.92 -11.31
CA ARG A 161 19.57 19.37 -12.54
C ARG A 161 18.75 20.46 -13.25
N PRO A 162 19.43 21.42 -13.92
CA PRO A 162 18.76 22.46 -14.70
C PRO A 162 17.84 21.84 -15.78
N GLY A 163 16.69 22.46 -15.98
CA GLY A 163 15.71 22.02 -17.00
C GLY A 163 14.75 20.92 -16.56
N ILE A 164 14.91 20.34 -15.37
CA ILE A 164 13.94 19.40 -14.80
C ILE A 164 12.79 20.20 -14.19
N GLU A 165 11.57 19.97 -14.68
CA GLU A 165 10.35 20.59 -14.17
C GLU A 165 9.65 19.64 -13.16
N PRO A 166 9.50 20.03 -11.87
CA PRO A 166 8.99 19.17 -10.81
C PRO A 166 7.69 18.45 -11.10
N ALA A 167 6.67 19.16 -11.59
CA ALA A 167 5.36 18.56 -11.88
C ALA A 167 5.41 17.49 -12.96
N ARG A 168 6.26 17.71 -13.98
CA ARG A 168 6.48 16.74 -15.05
C ARG A 168 7.30 15.55 -14.57
N ALA A 169 8.43 15.82 -13.89
CA ALA A 169 9.31 14.78 -13.36
C ALA A 169 8.56 13.83 -12.40
N ALA A 170 7.67 14.36 -11.57
CA ALA A 170 6.83 13.55 -10.69
C ALA A 170 5.93 12.57 -11.47
N ARG A 171 5.26 13.03 -12.53
CA ARG A 171 4.43 12.17 -13.39
C ARG A 171 5.25 11.14 -14.15
N ASP A 172 6.37 11.56 -14.71
CA ASP A 172 7.27 10.70 -15.48
C ASP A 172 7.84 9.57 -14.58
N LEU A 173 8.16 9.88 -13.31
CA LEU A 173 8.64 8.90 -12.34
C LEU A 173 7.55 7.87 -11.97
N VAL A 174 6.30 8.31 -11.75
CA VAL A 174 5.18 7.39 -11.50
C VAL A 174 4.97 6.48 -12.72
N ALA A 175 4.92 7.04 -13.92
CA ALA A 175 4.75 6.28 -15.16
C ALA A 175 5.89 5.27 -15.39
N LEU A 176 7.13 5.65 -15.06
CA LEU A 176 8.28 4.74 -15.09
C LEU A 176 8.09 3.57 -14.13
N MET A 177 7.74 3.84 -12.87
CA MET A 177 7.55 2.79 -11.87
C MET A 177 6.43 1.82 -12.25
N ASP A 178 5.30 2.33 -12.74
CA ASP A 178 4.19 1.49 -13.21
C ASP A 178 4.60 0.63 -14.40
N GLY A 179 5.29 1.21 -15.39
CA GLY A 179 5.80 0.48 -16.56
C GLY A 179 6.81 -0.61 -16.19
N LEU A 180 7.73 -0.32 -15.25
CA LEU A 180 8.69 -1.31 -14.75
C LEU A 180 8.00 -2.48 -14.04
N GLN A 181 6.94 -2.23 -13.24
CA GLN A 181 6.19 -3.28 -12.58
C GLN A 181 5.54 -4.24 -13.58
N ILE A 182 4.95 -3.72 -14.65
CA ILE A 182 4.35 -4.53 -15.72
C ILE A 182 5.41 -5.42 -16.39
N GLN A 183 6.55 -4.85 -16.78
CA GLN A 183 7.63 -5.58 -17.45
C GLN A 183 8.21 -6.68 -16.54
N TRP A 184 8.42 -6.35 -15.26
CA TRP A 184 8.89 -7.31 -14.26
C TRP A 184 7.91 -8.46 -14.03
N LEU A 185 6.59 -8.17 -13.99
CA LEU A 185 5.54 -9.18 -13.86
C LEU A 185 5.46 -10.09 -15.08
N LEU A 186 5.75 -9.57 -16.27
CA LEU A 186 5.83 -10.35 -17.52
C LEU A 186 7.06 -11.27 -17.57
N GLY A 187 7.94 -11.19 -16.57
CA GLY A 187 9.01 -12.17 -16.39
C GLY A 187 10.33 -11.81 -17.05
N ASP A 188 10.66 -10.52 -17.21
CA ASP A 188 11.99 -10.11 -17.63
C ASP A 188 13.02 -10.43 -16.53
N PRO A 189 13.87 -11.46 -16.70
CA PRO A 189 14.83 -11.87 -15.68
C PRO A 189 16.01 -10.89 -15.50
N ALA A 190 16.21 -9.99 -16.46
CA ALA A 190 17.29 -9.00 -16.43
C ALA A 190 16.85 -7.68 -15.79
N LEU A 191 15.56 -7.49 -15.55
CA LEU A 191 15.01 -6.25 -15.03
C LEU A 191 15.18 -6.13 -13.51
N ASP A 192 16.10 -5.26 -13.08
CA ASP A 192 16.17 -4.74 -11.73
C ASP A 192 15.41 -3.40 -11.65
N MET A 193 14.18 -3.46 -11.16
CA MET A 193 13.32 -2.27 -11.04
C MET A 193 13.94 -1.19 -10.15
N ALA A 194 14.63 -1.58 -9.07
CA ALA A 194 15.24 -0.63 -8.14
C ALA A 194 16.44 0.08 -8.78
N ALA A 195 17.29 -0.66 -9.48
CA ALA A 195 18.42 -0.09 -10.24
C ALA A 195 17.93 0.86 -11.34
N ALA A 196 16.87 0.51 -12.06
CA ALA A 196 16.29 1.36 -13.11
C ALA A 196 15.74 2.69 -12.55
N VAL A 197 15.05 2.66 -11.41
CA VAL A 197 14.57 3.87 -10.73
C VAL A 197 15.74 4.69 -10.19
N GLU A 198 16.75 4.05 -9.61
CA GLU A 198 17.96 4.72 -9.13
C GLU A 198 18.70 5.44 -10.25
N GLU A 199 18.88 4.80 -11.40
CA GLU A 199 19.52 5.39 -12.57
C GLU A 199 18.73 6.59 -13.10
N HIS A 200 17.40 6.46 -13.18
CA HIS A 200 16.54 7.57 -13.55
C HIS A 200 16.71 8.77 -12.60
N LEU A 201 16.67 8.55 -11.29
CA LEU A 201 16.89 9.62 -10.31
C LEU A 201 18.28 10.23 -10.39
N LYS A 202 19.35 9.43 -10.62
CA LYS A 202 20.72 9.92 -10.86
C LYS A 202 20.82 10.81 -12.10
N SER A 203 19.99 10.57 -13.11
CA SER A 203 19.93 11.42 -14.30
C SER A 203 19.30 12.78 -14.07
N GLN A 204 18.51 12.92 -12.98
CA GLN A 204 17.77 14.13 -12.66
C GLN A 204 18.36 14.91 -11.47
N LEU A 205 18.97 14.22 -10.51
CA LEU A 205 19.54 14.82 -9.31
C LEU A 205 21.03 15.09 -9.48
N LEU A 206 21.50 16.14 -8.79
CA LEU A 206 22.92 16.37 -8.55
C LEU A 206 23.39 15.48 -7.39
N SER A 207 24.66 15.13 -7.37
CA SER A 207 25.27 14.20 -6.40
C SER A 207 25.30 14.80 -5.01
#